data_408db8cd92440edd42a697cada9560ab
#
_entry.id   408db8cd92440edd42a697cada9560ab
#
_cell.length_a   1.000
_cell.length_b   1.000
_cell.length_c   1.000
_cell.angle_alpha   90.00
_cell.angle_beta   90.00
_cell.angle_gamma   90.00
#
_symmetry.space_group_name_H-M   'P 1'
#
loop_
_entity.id
_entity.type
_entity.pdbx_description
1 polymer ?
#
loop_
_entity_poly.entity_id
_entity_poly.type
_entity_poly.pdbx_seq_one_letter_code
_entity_poly.pdbx_strand_id
1 'polypeptide(L)'
;MPKSALALQALLCLGALLSRNTCLARTPNQTKIDDDLLEVTVSRLQTYYAQHKYTVTQVVQWYLDRIHRYDGIYRSIESVMESDALAAAEREDAEAARGSVVRGPLWGVPIIIKANTSIEGQVTTNGWAGFKIPDYELVAPKDAPIVAKFRAAGAIIIGHANMPDFANSDTNRSSSFGRTGNAYDVRFSPGGSSGGIVTAVTANMAVLGNGTDTGNSIRMPSATSAVIGVFPTRGLVSIAGIAPLDWLLDNTGPIARTVTDAAIALSVMAGEDALDPATAGSAARAQPGPYTQYLKSDALRGKRFGVPVFILKASGIPFHGVPFAVPEEAAAKLEAAASIPLQAATRAAFMKAVEELRAAGATVVFDDSILPESFAKIASRVSTYPYVREGTDQFLKNFGPLQYHTAAMYEKALGSPMGEAIVGQEPIYTRIGDVVVTQVDVETSSESKANYFDPRRRALAAYLEPLERLRLDGYVYPAIQMPPVDETMAQDGRVTEGPHSATSWVNMIGVPAVVVVGGFYPGGLPFGLEISARPWKDGDLIGYAYSWEQATHHRHPPVLVERGLLTNTP
;
A
#
# COMPACT_ATOMS: atom_id res chain seq x y z
N MET A 1 -51.09 4.83 -55.70
CA MET A 1 -51.01 3.37 -55.60
C MET A 1 -49.67 3.03 -54.93
N PRO A 2 -49.69 2.51 -53.77
CA PRO A 2 -48.44 2.08 -53.13
C PRO A 2 -48.47 0.59 -52.83
N LYS A 3 -47.41 -0.11 -53.18
CA LYS A 3 -47.09 -1.46 -52.69
C LYS A 3 -45.59 -1.57 -52.60
N SER A 4 -44.99 -0.94 -51.57
CA SER A 4 -43.57 -1.10 -51.28
C SER A 4 -43.16 -0.77 -49.82
N ALA A 5 -44.11 -0.74 -48.86
CA ALA A 5 -43.84 -0.40 -47.47
C ALA A 5 -43.96 -1.57 -46.48
N LEU A 6 -44.20 -2.81 -46.96
CA LEU A 6 -44.37 -3.97 -46.06
C LEU A 6 -43.19 -4.98 -46.05
N ALA A 7 -42.18 -4.77 -46.90
CA ALA A 7 -41.03 -5.70 -46.94
C ALA A 7 -39.81 -5.27 -46.12
N LEU A 8 -39.80 -4.05 -45.56
CA LEU A 8 -38.64 -3.54 -44.80
C LEU A 8 -38.79 -3.68 -43.28
N GLN A 9 -39.98 -4.01 -42.77
CA GLN A 9 -40.20 -4.25 -41.34
C GLN A 9 -40.00 -5.71 -40.91
N ALA A 10 -40.00 -6.65 -41.86
CA ALA A 10 -39.77 -8.06 -41.54
C ALA A 10 -38.27 -8.46 -41.43
N LEU A 11 -37.34 -7.62 -41.98
CA LEU A 11 -35.90 -7.89 -41.87
C LEU A 11 -35.23 -7.26 -40.62
N LEU A 12 -35.88 -6.35 -39.93
CA LEU A 12 -35.37 -5.74 -38.69
C LEU A 12 -35.77 -6.49 -37.42
N CYS A 13 -36.70 -7.42 -37.49
CA CYS A 13 -37.10 -8.27 -36.37
C CYS A 13 -36.38 -9.64 -36.31
N LEU A 14 -35.63 -10.03 -37.35
CA LEU A 14 -34.84 -11.27 -37.32
C LEU A 14 -33.37 -11.08 -36.90
N GLY A 15 -32.90 -9.84 -36.79
CA GLY A 15 -31.54 -9.52 -36.33
C GLY A 15 -31.39 -9.41 -34.79
N ALA A 16 -32.50 -9.36 -34.06
CA ALA A 16 -32.50 -9.13 -32.59
C ALA A 16 -32.66 -10.40 -31.76
N LEU A 17 -32.60 -11.59 -32.35
CA LEU A 17 -32.83 -12.87 -31.65
C LEU A 17 -31.63 -13.84 -31.69
N LEU A 18 -30.44 -13.38 -32.03
CA LEU A 18 -29.23 -14.19 -32.05
C LEU A 18 -28.06 -13.65 -31.20
N SER A 19 -28.30 -12.73 -30.26
CA SER A 19 -27.38 -12.59 -29.13
C SER A 19 -27.80 -13.59 -28.03
N ARG A 20 -27.68 -14.87 -28.31
CA ARG A 20 -27.63 -15.87 -27.24
C ARG A 20 -26.36 -15.63 -26.48
N ASN A 21 -26.48 -15.02 -25.27
CA ASN A 21 -25.52 -15.15 -24.22
C ASN A 21 -25.17 -16.64 -24.09
N THR A 22 -24.07 -17.06 -24.70
CA THR A 22 -23.44 -18.33 -24.38
C THR A 22 -22.83 -18.16 -23.00
N CYS A 23 -23.64 -18.35 -21.98
CA CYS A 23 -23.16 -18.68 -20.65
C CYS A 23 -22.35 -19.96 -20.83
N LEU A 24 -21.02 -19.85 -20.99
CA LEU A 24 -20.13 -21.00 -21.04
C LEU A 24 -20.27 -21.69 -19.67
N ALA A 25 -21.02 -22.77 -19.64
CA ALA A 25 -21.11 -23.62 -18.47
C ALA A 25 -19.68 -24.02 -18.08
N ARG A 26 -19.24 -23.65 -16.87
CA ARG A 26 -17.93 -24.03 -16.34
C ARG A 26 -17.79 -25.56 -16.37
N THR A 27 -16.63 -26.03 -16.79
CA THR A 27 -16.34 -27.47 -16.65
C THR A 27 -16.22 -27.81 -15.16
N PRO A 28 -16.54 -29.04 -14.75
CA PRO A 28 -16.39 -29.47 -13.34
C PRO A 28 -14.99 -29.25 -12.75
N ASN A 29 -13.94 -29.32 -13.58
CA ASN A 29 -12.57 -29.03 -13.15
C ASN A 29 -12.32 -27.52 -12.92
N GLN A 30 -12.95 -26.65 -13.71
CA GLN A 30 -12.82 -25.21 -13.56
C GLN A 30 -13.51 -24.70 -12.28
N THR A 31 -14.66 -25.25 -11.93
CA THR A 31 -15.34 -24.96 -10.65
C THR A 31 -14.47 -25.34 -9.45
N LYS A 32 -13.77 -26.48 -9.53
CA LYS A 32 -12.94 -26.96 -8.42
C LYS A 32 -11.70 -26.10 -8.18
N ILE A 33 -11.00 -25.64 -9.21
CA ILE A 33 -9.84 -24.75 -9.06
C ILE A 33 -10.27 -23.36 -8.54
N ASP A 34 -11.42 -22.86 -8.98
CA ASP A 34 -11.98 -21.61 -8.47
C ASP A 34 -12.22 -21.68 -6.95
N ASP A 35 -12.86 -22.76 -6.47
CA ASP A 35 -13.14 -22.96 -5.04
C ASP A 35 -11.85 -23.08 -4.21
N ASP A 36 -10.81 -23.69 -4.77
CA ASP A 36 -9.54 -23.90 -4.08
C ASP A 36 -8.64 -22.65 -4.05
N LEU A 37 -8.69 -21.79 -5.08
CA LEU A 37 -7.78 -20.65 -5.23
C LEU A 37 -8.40 -19.31 -4.78
N LEU A 38 -9.73 -19.21 -4.64
CA LEU A 38 -10.34 -18.05 -3.99
C LEU A 38 -9.91 -17.97 -2.52
N GLU A 39 -9.43 -16.80 -2.09
CA GLU A 39 -8.88 -16.55 -0.74
C GLU A 39 -7.73 -17.49 -0.35
N VAL A 40 -7.04 -18.08 -1.34
CA VAL A 40 -5.92 -18.99 -1.06
C VAL A 40 -4.78 -18.25 -0.36
N THR A 41 -4.19 -18.90 0.64
CA THR A 41 -3.00 -18.42 1.35
C THR A 41 -1.72 -19.03 0.79
N VAL A 42 -0.57 -18.43 1.06
CA VAL A 42 0.75 -18.96 0.71
C VAL A 42 0.89 -20.40 1.22
N SER A 43 0.59 -20.66 2.49
CA SER A 43 0.69 -21.99 3.08
C SER A 43 -0.21 -23.03 2.40
N ARG A 44 -1.40 -22.59 1.97
CA ARG A 44 -2.33 -23.47 1.26
C ARG A 44 -1.83 -23.81 -0.15
N LEU A 45 -1.27 -22.82 -0.86
CA LEU A 45 -0.63 -23.05 -2.17
C LEU A 45 0.53 -24.03 -2.05
N GLN A 46 1.41 -23.86 -1.07
CA GLN A 46 2.51 -24.80 -0.82
C GLN A 46 2.01 -26.22 -0.57
N THR A 47 0.88 -26.36 0.14
CA THR A 47 0.23 -27.66 0.37
C THR A 47 -0.28 -28.26 -0.94
N TYR A 48 -0.92 -27.47 -1.80
CA TYR A 48 -1.41 -27.95 -3.10
C TYR A 48 -0.27 -28.41 -4.03
N TYR A 49 0.83 -27.67 -4.05
CA TYR A 49 2.02 -28.05 -4.81
C TYR A 49 2.70 -29.31 -4.27
N ALA A 50 2.81 -29.46 -2.95
CA ALA A 50 3.36 -30.64 -2.31
C ALA A 50 2.52 -31.91 -2.59
N GLN A 51 1.21 -31.75 -2.72
CA GLN A 51 0.26 -32.81 -3.05
C GLN A 51 0.13 -33.07 -4.56
N HIS A 52 0.88 -32.34 -5.40
CA HIS A 52 0.73 -32.38 -6.87
C HIS A 52 -0.72 -32.13 -7.35
N LYS A 53 -1.49 -31.34 -6.58
CA LYS A 53 -2.87 -31.00 -6.92
C LYS A 53 -2.93 -30.03 -8.09
N TYR A 54 -2.02 -29.07 -8.12
CA TYR A 54 -1.82 -28.09 -9.18
C TYR A 54 -0.33 -27.91 -9.47
N THR A 55 -0.01 -27.50 -10.70
CA THR A 55 1.31 -26.99 -11.07
C THR A 55 1.36 -25.46 -10.83
N VAL A 56 2.56 -24.89 -10.78
CA VAL A 56 2.73 -23.44 -10.69
C VAL A 56 2.12 -22.76 -11.91
N THR A 57 2.35 -23.31 -13.11
CA THR A 57 1.77 -22.80 -14.36
C THR A 57 0.24 -22.76 -14.32
N GLN A 58 -0.43 -23.80 -13.78
CA GLN A 58 -1.90 -23.81 -13.65
C GLN A 58 -2.41 -22.71 -12.71
N VAL A 59 -1.72 -22.48 -11.60
CA VAL A 59 -2.08 -21.44 -10.64
C VAL A 59 -1.87 -20.05 -11.24
N VAL A 60 -0.71 -19.80 -11.87
CA VAL A 60 -0.42 -18.50 -12.51
C VAL A 60 -1.41 -18.21 -13.63
N GLN A 61 -1.73 -19.22 -14.48
CA GLN A 61 -2.75 -19.06 -15.53
C GLN A 61 -4.11 -18.68 -14.94
N TRP A 62 -4.54 -19.30 -13.83
CA TRP A 62 -5.79 -18.97 -13.17
C TRP A 62 -5.83 -17.50 -12.71
N TYR A 63 -4.72 -16.96 -12.17
CA TYR A 63 -4.62 -15.56 -11.77
C TYR A 63 -4.67 -14.62 -12.99
N LEU A 64 -3.95 -14.95 -14.07
CA LEU A 64 -3.98 -14.18 -15.32
C LEU A 64 -5.39 -14.17 -15.94
N ASP A 65 -6.07 -15.32 -15.98
CA ASP A 65 -7.45 -15.42 -16.46
C ASP A 65 -8.41 -14.53 -15.63
N ARG A 66 -8.20 -14.46 -14.30
CA ARG A 66 -8.98 -13.57 -13.43
C ARG A 66 -8.70 -12.10 -13.71
N ILE A 67 -7.45 -11.74 -13.91
CA ILE A 67 -7.07 -10.37 -14.27
C ILE A 67 -7.76 -9.97 -15.58
N HIS A 68 -7.62 -10.75 -16.62
CA HIS A 68 -8.28 -10.50 -17.92
C HIS A 68 -9.81 -10.37 -17.80
N ARG A 69 -10.40 -11.16 -16.92
CA ARG A 69 -11.85 -11.19 -16.76
C ARG A 69 -12.39 -10.03 -15.92
N TYR A 70 -11.68 -9.62 -14.87
CA TYR A 70 -12.25 -8.73 -13.85
C TYR A 70 -11.54 -7.38 -13.71
N ASP A 71 -10.26 -7.25 -14.10
CA ASP A 71 -9.55 -6.00 -13.87
C ASP A 71 -10.06 -4.84 -14.71
N GLY A 72 -10.75 -5.10 -15.82
CA GLY A 72 -11.49 -4.07 -16.56
C GLY A 72 -12.55 -3.35 -15.71
N ILE A 73 -13.08 -4.01 -14.66
CA ILE A 73 -14.03 -3.44 -13.69
C ILE A 73 -13.29 -2.65 -12.60
N TYR A 74 -12.23 -3.23 -12.05
CA TYR A 74 -11.50 -2.65 -10.92
C TYR A 74 -10.42 -1.66 -11.33
N ARG A 75 -9.76 -1.89 -12.48
CA ARG A 75 -8.65 -1.10 -12.99
C ARG A 75 -7.52 -0.97 -11.96
N SER A 76 -7.15 -2.10 -11.36
CA SER A 76 -6.16 -2.18 -10.29
C SER A 76 -4.75 -2.51 -10.78
N ILE A 77 -4.63 -3.11 -11.97
CA ILE A 77 -3.36 -3.58 -12.55
C ILE A 77 -3.06 -2.78 -13.81
N GLU A 78 -2.02 -1.93 -13.75
CA GLU A 78 -1.62 -1.05 -14.83
C GLU A 78 -0.94 -1.79 -15.98
N SER A 79 -0.10 -2.77 -15.65
CA SER A 79 0.56 -3.62 -16.64
C SER A 79 0.64 -5.07 -16.18
N VAL A 80 0.38 -5.99 -17.10
CA VAL A 80 0.44 -7.44 -16.87
C VAL A 80 1.66 -8.01 -17.59
N MET A 81 2.50 -8.76 -16.89
CA MET A 81 3.70 -9.43 -17.40
C MET A 81 3.42 -10.89 -17.72
N GLU A 82 2.40 -11.15 -18.56
CA GLU A 82 1.87 -12.49 -18.79
C GLU A 82 2.93 -13.49 -19.29
N SER A 83 3.68 -13.14 -20.34
CA SER A 83 4.71 -14.00 -20.90
C SER A 83 5.82 -14.32 -19.89
N ASP A 84 6.27 -13.32 -19.14
CA ASP A 84 7.34 -13.48 -18.14
C ASP A 84 6.87 -14.33 -16.95
N ALA A 85 5.64 -14.10 -16.50
CA ALA A 85 5.03 -14.85 -15.41
C ALA A 85 4.85 -16.32 -15.76
N LEU A 86 4.34 -16.63 -16.96
CA LEU A 86 4.19 -18.00 -17.44
C LEU A 86 5.54 -18.69 -17.64
N ALA A 87 6.51 -18.01 -18.26
CA ALA A 87 7.86 -18.56 -18.44
C ALA A 87 8.56 -18.82 -17.09
N ALA A 88 8.32 -17.98 -16.06
CA ALA A 88 8.81 -18.23 -14.71
C ALA A 88 8.14 -19.45 -14.08
N ALA A 89 6.81 -19.56 -14.21
CA ALA A 89 6.04 -20.69 -13.69
C ALA A 89 6.45 -22.03 -14.32
N GLU A 90 6.65 -22.05 -15.64
CA GLU A 90 7.12 -23.24 -16.37
C GLU A 90 8.53 -23.67 -15.93
N ARG A 91 9.44 -22.70 -15.67
CA ARG A 91 10.76 -23.01 -15.12
C ARG A 91 10.66 -23.66 -13.74
N GLU A 92 9.83 -23.12 -12.85
CA GLU A 92 9.63 -23.71 -11.52
C GLU A 92 9.01 -25.11 -11.58
N ASP A 93 8.03 -25.34 -12.44
CA ASP A 93 7.46 -26.68 -12.66
C ASP A 93 8.50 -27.67 -13.20
N ALA A 94 9.34 -27.24 -14.16
CA ALA A 94 10.40 -28.08 -14.71
C ALA A 94 11.48 -28.39 -13.66
N GLU A 95 11.84 -27.47 -12.81
CA GLU A 95 12.77 -27.69 -11.70
C GLU A 95 12.19 -28.64 -10.65
N ALA A 96 10.92 -28.46 -10.28
CA ALA A 96 10.22 -29.37 -9.37
C ALA A 96 10.17 -30.80 -9.89
N ALA A 97 9.96 -30.98 -11.19
CA ALA A 97 9.95 -32.30 -11.83
C ALA A 97 11.32 -33.03 -11.81
N ARG A 98 12.43 -32.27 -11.76
CA ARG A 98 13.80 -32.82 -11.64
C ARG A 98 14.14 -33.25 -10.21
N GLY A 99 13.31 -32.93 -9.21
CA GLY A 99 13.52 -33.31 -7.81
C GLY A 99 14.65 -32.57 -7.09
N SER A 100 15.20 -31.50 -7.68
CA SER A 100 16.38 -30.77 -7.18
C SER A 100 16.10 -29.43 -6.55
N VAL A 101 14.83 -29.07 -6.29
CA VAL A 101 14.46 -27.71 -5.86
C VAL A 101 14.46 -27.55 -4.35
N VAL A 102 15.27 -26.64 -3.86
CA VAL A 102 15.04 -26.01 -2.55
C VAL A 102 13.97 -24.93 -2.75
N ARG A 103 12.73 -25.24 -2.43
CA ARG A 103 11.60 -24.32 -2.57
C ARG A 103 11.75 -23.16 -1.58
N GLY A 104 11.82 -21.93 -2.10
CA GLY A 104 11.78 -20.73 -1.28
C GLY A 104 10.39 -20.54 -0.62
N PRO A 105 10.29 -19.64 0.37
CA PRO A 105 9.03 -19.44 1.12
C PRO A 105 7.87 -18.90 0.28
N LEU A 106 8.15 -18.33 -0.89
CA LEU A 106 7.15 -17.82 -1.84
C LEU A 106 7.15 -18.60 -3.17
N TRP A 107 7.72 -19.79 -3.20
CA TRP A 107 7.81 -20.60 -4.42
C TRP A 107 6.43 -20.79 -5.07
N GLY A 108 6.31 -20.40 -6.35
CA GLY A 108 5.07 -20.48 -7.12
C GLY A 108 3.96 -19.54 -6.68
N VAL A 109 4.23 -18.53 -5.85
CA VAL A 109 3.22 -17.59 -5.36
C VAL A 109 3.09 -16.40 -6.31
N PRO A 110 1.92 -16.19 -6.97
CA PRO A 110 1.67 -15.01 -7.81
C PRO A 110 1.57 -13.73 -6.96
N ILE A 111 2.44 -12.76 -7.23
CA ILE A 111 2.50 -11.47 -6.52
C ILE A 111 2.39 -10.30 -7.47
N ILE A 112 1.91 -9.17 -6.94
CA ILE A 112 1.79 -7.91 -7.67
C ILE A 112 2.72 -6.85 -7.07
N ILE A 113 3.35 -6.04 -7.90
CA ILE A 113 4.32 -5.01 -7.52
C ILE A 113 3.71 -3.63 -7.77
N LYS A 114 3.91 -2.68 -6.85
CA LYS A 114 3.42 -1.30 -7.03
C LYS A 114 4.21 -0.60 -8.15
N ALA A 115 3.53 0.19 -8.98
CA ALA A 115 4.09 0.78 -10.19
C ALA A 115 5.20 1.83 -9.97
N ASN A 116 5.54 2.15 -8.71
CA ASN A 116 6.74 2.92 -8.38
C ASN A 116 7.98 2.07 -8.06
N THR A 117 7.86 0.75 -8.06
CA THR A 117 8.94 -0.18 -7.71
C THR A 117 9.53 -0.78 -8.98
N SER A 118 10.81 -0.62 -9.18
CA SER A 118 11.51 -1.04 -10.40
C SER A 118 11.52 -2.56 -10.58
N ILE A 119 11.06 -3.01 -11.74
CA ILE A 119 11.20 -4.38 -12.26
C ILE A 119 12.05 -4.29 -13.51
N GLU A 120 13.14 -5.06 -13.58
CA GLU A 120 14.07 -5.06 -14.72
C GLU A 120 13.34 -5.20 -16.07
N GLY A 121 13.66 -4.29 -17.01
CA GLY A 121 13.07 -4.26 -18.34
C GLY A 121 11.64 -3.72 -18.42
N GLN A 122 11.00 -3.38 -17.28
CA GLN A 122 9.65 -2.83 -17.26
C GLN A 122 9.66 -1.31 -17.03
N VAL A 123 8.60 -0.64 -17.51
CA VAL A 123 8.41 0.79 -17.27
C VAL A 123 7.96 1.02 -15.83
N THR A 124 8.71 1.81 -15.07
CA THR A 124 8.33 2.27 -13.73
C THR A 124 7.53 3.55 -13.87
N THR A 125 6.20 3.45 -13.99
CA THR A 125 5.36 4.63 -14.29
C THR A 125 5.24 5.60 -13.13
N ASN A 126 5.39 5.12 -11.89
CA ASN A 126 5.09 5.90 -10.68
C ASN A 126 3.72 6.62 -10.76
N GLY A 127 2.77 6.01 -11.50
CA GLY A 127 1.43 6.55 -11.79
C GLY A 127 1.39 7.66 -12.84
N TRP A 128 2.52 8.23 -13.23
CA TRP A 128 2.57 9.40 -14.10
C TRP A 128 2.72 9.05 -15.59
N ALA A 129 1.85 9.61 -16.43
CA ALA A 129 1.86 9.39 -17.88
C ALA A 129 3.17 9.84 -18.56
N GLY A 130 3.88 10.81 -17.98
CA GLY A 130 5.15 11.29 -18.53
C GLY A 130 6.23 10.21 -18.60
N PHE A 131 6.20 9.22 -17.70
CA PHE A 131 7.14 8.09 -17.73
C PHE A 131 6.76 6.98 -18.74
N LYS A 132 5.71 7.18 -19.52
CA LYS A 132 5.28 6.29 -20.62
C LYS A 132 5.38 6.94 -22.01
N ILE A 133 5.93 8.12 -22.12
CA ILE A 133 6.10 8.81 -23.40
C ILE A 133 7.07 8.01 -24.26
N PRO A 134 6.71 7.62 -25.50
CA PRO A 134 7.60 6.88 -26.40
C PRO A 134 8.98 7.55 -26.55
N ASP A 135 10.03 6.76 -26.53
CA ASP A 135 11.45 7.15 -26.53
C ASP A 135 11.95 7.81 -25.22
N TYR A 136 11.07 8.02 -24.23
CA TYR A 136 11.40 8.61 -22.93
C TYR A 136 10.88 7.75 -21.76
N GLU A 137 10.53 6.50 -22.03
CA GLU A 137 9.99 5.61 -20.99
C GLU A 137 11.02 5.42 -19.86
N LEU A 138 10.53 5.44 -18.63
CA LEU A 138 11.34 5.14 -17.44
C LEU A 138 11.52 3.62 -17.29
N VAL A 139 12.23 3.00 -18.22
CA VAL A 139 12.52 1.55 -18.17
C VAL A 139 13.58 1.27 -17.11
N ALA A 140 13.25 0.42 -16.16
CA ALA A 140 14.16 0.04 -15.08
C ALA A 140 15.32 -0.83 -15.61
N PRO A 141 16.59 -0.46 -15.38
CA PRO A 141 17.75 -1.23 -15.84
C PRO A 141 18.03 -2.49 -14.99
N LYS A 142 17.36 -2.61 -13.86
CA LYS A 142 17.49 -3.73 -12.91
C LYS A 142 16.31 -3.78 -11.95
N ASP A 143 16.10 -4.93 -11.32
CA ASP A 143 15.14 -5.09 -10.24
C ASP A 143 15.48 -4.21 -9.03
N ALA A 144 14.47 -3.64 -8.36
CA ALA A 144 14.61 -3.14 -7.00
C ALA A 144 15.04 -4.28 -6.06
N PRO A 145 15.83 -4.03 -5.00
CA PRO A 145 16.29 -5.09 -4.09
C PRO A 145 15.16 -5.96 -3.53
N ILE A 146 14.00 -5.39 -3.22
CA ILE A 146 12.84 -6.16 -2.75
C ILE A 146 12.28 -7.08 -3.85
N VAL A 147 12.30 -6.65 -5.11
CA VAL A 147 11.85 -7.47 -6.26
C VAL A 147 12.81 -8.63 -6.48
N ALA A 148 14.13 -8.37 -6.43
CA ALA A 148 15.14 -9.42 -6.49
C ALA A 148 14.99 -10.46 -5.36
N LYS A 149 14.71 -9.99 -4.12
CA LYS A 149 14.43 -10.88 -2.98
C LYS A 149 13.17 -11.71 -3.19
N PHE A 150 12.09 -11.15 -3.72
CA PHE A 150 10.88 -11.88 -4.06
C PHE A 150 11.14 -12.97 -5.10
N ARG A 151 11.87 -12.64 -6.18
CA ARG A 151 12.27 -13.66 -7.19
C ARG A 151 13.13 -14.77 -6.58
N ALA A 152 14.12 -14.39 -5.75
CA ALA A 152 14.97 -15.36 -5.06
C ALA A 152 14.20 -16.27 -4.09
N ALA A 153 13.08 -15.79 -3.55
CA ALA A 153 12.17 -16.57 -2.72
C ALA A 153 11.20 -17.46 -3.54
N GLY A 154 11.25 -17.38 -4.87
CA GLY A 154 10.40 -18.15 -5.80
C GLY A 154 9.03 -17.50 -6.06
N ALA A 155 8.86 -16.20 -5.83
CA ALA A 155 7.61 -15.53 -6.18
C ALA A 155 7.50 -15.29 -7.69
N ILE A 156 6.31 -15.47 -8.22
CA ILE A 156 5.98 -15.18 -9.63
C ILE A 156 5.40 -13.76 -9.70
N ILE A 157 6.14 -12.83 -10.30
CA ILE A 157 5.68 -11.46 -10.48
C ILE A 157 4.77 -11.39 -11.69
N ILE A 158 3.50 -10.95 -11.48
CA ILE A 158 2.48 -10.94 -12.53
C ILE A 158 2.26 -9.56 -13.16
N GLY A 159 2.81 -8.49 -12.59
CA GLY A 159 2.71 -7.15 -13.17
C GLY A 159 2.86 -6.01 -12.17
N HIS A 160 2.56 -4.78 -12.66
CA HIS A 160 2.49 -3.57 -11.87
C HIS A 160 1.05 -3.19 -11.52
N ALA A 161 0.79 -2.91 -10.25
CA ALA A 161 -0.48 -2.37 -9.79
C ALA A 161 -0.52 -0.85 -9.90
N ASN A 162 -1.70 -0.33 -10.28
CA ASN A 162 -1.97 1.10 -10.42
C ASN A 162 -1.77 1.87 -9.10
N MET A 163 -1.37 3.12 -9.21
CA MET A 163 -1.17 4.06 -8.12
C MET A 163 -1.35 5.50 -8.62
N PRO A 164 -1.67 6.48 -7.78
CA PRO A 164 -1.73 7.88 -8.21
C PRO A 164 -0.35 8.42 -8.59
N ASP A 165 -0.33 9.47 -9.41
CA ASP A 165 0.90 10.13 -9.85
C ASP A 165 1.81 10.42 -8.67
N PHE A 166 3.06 9.92 -8.75
CA PHE A 166 4.11 10.07 -7.73
C PHE A 166 3.71 9.63 -6.31
N ALA A 167 2.73 8.75 -6.17
CA ALA A 167 2.15 8.32 -4.89
C ALA A 167 1.47 9.44 -4.07
N ASN A 168 1.18 10.60 -4.67
CA ASN A 168 0.71 11.81 -3.99
C ASN A 168 -0.81 11.97 -4.04
N SER A 169 -1.55 11.03 -3.49
CA SER A 169 -2.99 11.15 -3.26
C SER A 169 -3.51 10.09 -2.30
N ASP A 170 -4.54 10.44 -1.55
CA ASP A 170 -5.34 9.53 -0.71
C ASP A 170 -6.37 8.72 -1.52
N THR A 171 -6.52 9.00 -2.81
CA THR A 171 -7.28 8.20 -3.79
C THR A 171 -6.32 7.44 -4.70
N ASN A 172 -6.86 6.53 -5.55
CA ASN A 172 -6.02 5.78 -6.48
C ASN A 172 -6.38 6.12 -7.93
N ARG A 173 -6.06 7.35 -8.34
CA ARG A 173 -6.26 7.86 -9.69
C ARG A 173 -4.93 8.31 -10.28
N SER A 174 -4.53 7.73 -11.41
CA SER A 174 -3.29 8.05 -12.12
C SER A 174 -3.55 8.70 -13.48
N SER A 175 -2.60 9.49 -13.94
CA SER A 175 -2.56 9.97 -15.32
C SER A 175 -2.13 8.86 -16.31
N SER A 176 -1.35 7.87 -15.83
CA SER A 176 -0.85 6.76 -16.65
C SER A 176 -1.92 5.70 -16.98
N PHE A 177 -2.92 5.49 -16.10
CA PHE A 177 -3.88 4.40 -16.24
C PHE A 177 -5.32 4.76 -15.85
N GLY A 178 -5.53 5.74 -14.97
CA GLY A 178 -6.84 6.19 -14.51
C GLY A 178 -7.19 5.73 -13.09
N ARG A 179 -8.50 5.64 -12.79
CA ARG A 179 -9.01 5.39 -11.45
C ARG A 179 -9.16 3.89 -11.15
N THR A 180 -8.66 3.46 -10.01
CA THR A 180 -8.94 2.13 -9.42
C THR A 180 -10.18 2.21 -8.52
N GLY A 181 -11.09 1.24 -8.64
CA GLY A 181 -12.23 1.09 -7.75
C GLY A 181 -11.94 0.16 -6.57
N ASN A 182 -12.67 0.33 -5.46
CA ASN A 182 -12.60 -0.54 -4.30
C ASN A 182 -13.20 -1.92 -4.62
N ALA A 183 -12.60 -2.99 -4.15
CA ALA A 183 -13.05 -4.36 -4.42
C ALA A 183 -14.41 -4.69 -3.79
N TYR A 184 -14.82 -4.00 -2.73
CA TYR A 184 -16.14 -4.18 -2.09
C TYR A 184 -17.24 -3.40 -2.80
N ASP A 185 -16.94 -2.26 -3.39
CA ASP A 185 -17.81 -1.47 -4.25
C ASP A 185 -16.98 -0.52 -5.12
N VAL A 186 -16.97 -0.75 -6.42
CA VAL A 186 -16.11 -0.02 -7.38
C VAL A 186 -16.39 1.48 -7.46
N ARG A 187 -17.51 1.96 -6.92
CA ARG A 187 -17.80 3.39 -6.82
C ARG A 187 -16.90 4.09 -5.81
N PHE A 188 -16.51 3.37 -4.77
CA PHE A 188 -15.76 3.93 -3.64
C PHE A 188 -14.24 3.87 -3.87
N SER A 189 -13.55 4.77 -3.18
CA SER A 189 -12.09 4.79 -3.16
C SER A 189 -11.52 3.55 -2.47
N PRO A 190 -10.51 2.89 -3.05
CA PRO A 190 -9.74 1.87 -2.33
C PRO A 190 -8.72 2.48 -1.37
N GLY A 191 -8.69 3.83 -1.25
CA GLY A 191 -7.59 4.54 -0.61
C GLY A 191 -6.35 4.62 -1.51
N GLY A 192 -5.37 5.39 -1.08
CA GLY A 192 -4.11 5.62 -1.82
C GLY A 192 -2.89 5.73 -0.90
N SER A 193 -1.75 5.62 -1.49
CA SER A 193 -1.43 5.44 -2.90
C SER A 193 -1.27 3.98 -3.33
N SER A 194 -1.38 2.97 -2.44
CA SER A 194 -1.29 1.54 -2.80
C SER A 194 -2.66 0.92 -3.13
N GLY A 195 -3.61 1.73 -3.65
CA GLY A 195 -4.97 1.30 -3.93
C GLY A 195 -5.07 0.18 -4.97
N GLY A 196 -4.19 0.17 -5.99
CA GLY A 196 -4.13 -0.92 -6.96
C GLY A 196 -3.73 -2.25 -6.31
N ILE A 197 -2.73 -2.23 -5.40
CA ILE A 197 -2.28 -3.43 -4.66
C ILE A 197 -3.43 -4.00 -3.83
N VAL A 198 -4.04 -3.16 -2.97
CA VAL A 198 -5.09 -3.65 -2.06
C VAL A 198 -6.30 -4.17 -2.84
N THR A 199 -6.68 -3.53 -3.95
CA THR A 199 -7.78 -3.99 -4.80
C THR A 199 -7.44 -5.32 -5.49
N ALA A 200 -6.25 -5.46 -6.08
CA ALA A 200 -5.81 -6.69 -6.73
C ALA A 200 -5.77 -7.87 -5.74
N VAL A 201 -5.20 -7.66 -4.54
CA VAL A 201 -5.11 -8.69 -3.49
C VAL A 201 -6.50 -9.06 -2.95
N THR A 202 -7.34 -8.06 -2.67
CA THR A 202 -8.69 -8.29 -2.14
C THR A 202 -9.61 -8.96 -3.15
N ALA A 203 -9.51 -8.62 -4.44
CA ALA A 203 -10.29 -9.23 -5.51
C ALA A 203 -9.71 -10.57 -6.02
N ASN A 204 -8.72 -11.13 -5.33
CA ASN A 204 -8.07 -12.40 -5.70
C ASN A 204 -7.42 -12.39 -7.10
N MET A 205 -6.82 -11.26 -7.50
CA MET A 205 -6.00 -11.12 -8.71
C MET A 205 -4.49 -11.21 -8.41
N ALA A 206 -4.13 -11.29 -7.13
CA ALA A 206 -2.81 -11.63 -6.62
C ALA A 206 -2.94 -12.26 -5.23
N VAL A 207 -1.94 -12.98 -4.75
CA VAL A 207 -1.93 -13.51 -3.38
C VAL A 207 -1.53 -12.44 -2.38
N LEU A 208 -0.47 -11.69 -2.72
CA LEU A 208 0.06 -10.57 -1.95
C LEU A 208 0.82 -9.60 -2.87
N GLY A 209 1.27 -8.48 -2.33
CA GLY A 209 2.13 -7.53 -3.03
C GLY A 209 2.90 -6.63 -2.08
N ASN A 210 3.73 -5.71 -2.63
CA ASN A 210 4.33 -4.66 -1.85
C ASN A 210 3.52 -3.37 -1.98
N GLY A 211 3.35 -2.66 -0.86
CA GLY A 211 2.93 -1.26 -0.88
C GLY A 211 4.09 -0.34 -0.59
N THR A 212 3.93 0.97 -0.87
CA THR A 212 4.80 2.02 -0.36
C THR A 212 3.99 3.02 0.44
N ASP A 213 4.60 3.64 1.43
CA ASP A 213 3.91 4.49 2.39
C ASP A 213 4.82 5.65 2.82
N THR A 214 4.36 6.86 2.53
CA THR A 214 5.07 8.10 2.83
C THR A 214 4.37 8.91 3.93
N GLY A 215 3.04 8.74 4.04
CA GLY A 215 2.21 9.35 5.08
C GLY A 215 1.13 8.41 5.62
N ASN A 216 0.65 7.47 4.78
CA ASN A 216 -0.42 6.54 5.11
C ASN A 216 -0.63 5.45 4.03
N SER A 217 0.18 5.42 2.98
CA SER A 217 -0.17 4.80 1.70
C SER A 217 -0.08 3.26 1.62
N ILE A 218 0.36 2.55 2.65
CA ILE A 218 0.09 1.12 2.90
C ILE A 218 -1.12 1.00 3.81
N ARG A 219 -1.15 1.80 4.88
CA ARG A 219 -2.04 1.65 6.03
C ARG A 219 -3.46 2.07 5.70
N MET A 220 -3.67 3.24 5.11
CA MET A 220 -4.99 3.71 4.68
C MET A 220 -5.66 2.76 3.66
N PRO A 221 -5.04 2.41 2.52
CA PRO A 221 -5.70 1.51 1.55
C PRO A 221 -5.92 0.10 2.11
N SER A 222 -5.09 -0.39 3.02
CA SER A 222 -5.35 -1.66 3.72
C SER A 222 -6.60 -1.59 4.59
N ALA A 223 -6.82 -0.45 5.28
CA ALA A 223 -8.01 -0.23 6.10
C ALA A 223 -9.31 -0.20 5.30
N THR A 224 -9.27 0.32 4.06
CA THR A 224 -10.44 0.45 3.18
C THR A 224 -10.74 -0.79 2.36
N SER A 225 -9.85 -1.79 2.39
CA SER A 225 -9.92 -2.97 1.51
C SER A 225 -9.88 -4.30 2.25
N ALA A 226 -9.99 -4.29 3.59
CA ALA A 226 -9.97 -5.46 4.47
C ALA A 226 -8.78 -6.40 4.21
N VAL A 227 -7.59 -5.84 4.10
CA VAL A 227 -6.32 -6.58 4.01
C VAL A 227 -5.37 -6.15 5.12
N ILE A 228 -4.33 -6.93 5.33
CA ILE A 228 -3.25 -6.62 6.25
C ILE A 228 -2.21 -5.79 5.53
N GLY A 229 -1.88 -4.61 6.09
CA GLY A 229 -0.81 -3.75 5.58
C GLY A 229 0.24 -3.54 6.66
N VAL A 230 1.48 -3.91 6.37
CA VAL A 230 2.59 -3.76 7.32
C VAL A 230 3.48 -2.61 6.88
N PHE A 231 3.60 -1.60 7.74
CA PHE A 231 4.62 -0.56 7.67
C PHE A 231 5.75 -0.94 8.64
N PRO A 232 6.86 -1.51 8.15
CA PRO A 232 7.95 -1.94 9.03
C PRO A 232 8.71 -0.74 9.60
N THR A 233 9.51 -0.96 10.64
CA THR A 233 10.47 0.04 11.13
C THR A 233 11.30 0.58 9.96
N ARG A 234 11.40 1.91 9.80
CA ARG A 234 12.19 2.51 8.70
C ARG A 234 13.63 2.02 8.76
N GLY A 235 14.08 1.41 7.67
CA GLY A 235 15.39 0.76 7.56
C GLY A 235 15.39 -0.74 7.85
N LEU A 236 14.22 -1.36 8.15
CA LEU A 236 14.11 -2.82 8.18
C LEU A 236 14.05 -3.41 6.77
N VAL A 237 13.40 -2.70 5.86
CA VAL A 237 13.27 -3.03 4.44
C VAL A 237 13.86 -1.90 3.60
N SER A 238 14.61 -2.25 2.57
CA SER A 238 15.19 -1.28 1.63
C SER A 238 14.12 -0.63 0.75
N ILE A 239 14.23 0.69 0.55
CA ILE A 239 13.46 1.46 -0.43
C ILE A 239 14.24 1.71 -1.74
N ALA A 240 15.43 1.18 -1.89
CA ALA A 240 16.18 1.31 -3.13
C ALA A 240 15.39 0.74 -4.32
N GLY A 241 15.43 1.42 -5.45
CA GLY A 241 14.64 1.05 -6.64
C GLY A 241 13.16 1.37 -6.56
N ILE A 242 12.74 2.14 -5.56
CA ILE A 242 11.39 2.70 -5.46
C ILE A 242 11.45 4.17 -5.84
N ALA A 243 10.70 4.56 -6.89
CA ALA A 243 10.56 5.95 -7.28
C ALA A 243 9.86 6.71 -6.13
N PRO A 244 10.52 7.73 -5.55
CA PRO A 244 10.07 8.31 -4.29
C PRO A 244 8.88 9.28 -4.46
N LEU A 245 8.12 9.44 -3.39
CA LEU A 245 7.35 10.64 -3.10
C LEU A 245 8.17 11.57 -2.20
N ASP A 246 8.70 11.02 -1.10
CA ASP A 246 9.60 11.71 -0.16
C ASP A 246 10.51 10.67 0.49
N TRP A 247 11.71 10.53 -0.03
CA TRP A 247 12.65 9.48 0.34
C TRP A 247 13.02 9.42 1.83
N LEU A 248 12.88 10.54 2.56
CA LEU A 248 13.09 10.59 4.02
C LEU A 248 11.94 10.00 4.82
N LEU A 249 10.73 9.99 4.24
CA LEU A 249 9.51 9.46 4.84
C LEU A 249 9.09 8.11 4.24
N ASP A 250 9.50 7.84 3.00
CA ASP A 250 9.12 6.64 2.26
C ASP A 250 9.52 5.36 3.00
N ASN A 251 8.63 4.39 2.97
CA ASN A 251 8.86 3.03 3.42
C ASN A 251 8.13 2.04 2.51
N THR A 252 8.49 0.77 2.57
CA THR A 252 7.81 -0.29 1.83
C THR A 252 7.59 -1.49 2.73
N GLY A 253 6.49 -2.18 2.50
CA GLY A 253 6.12 -3.35 3.27
C GLY A 253 5.06 -4.20 2.57
N PRO A 254 4.78 -5.40 3.08
CA PRO A 254 3.84 -6.32 2.48
C PRO A 254 2.39 -5.91 2.72
N ILE A 255 1.57 -6.21 1.70
CA ILE A 255 0.11 -6.18 1.76
C ILE A 255 -0.41 -7.57 1.41
N ALA A 256 -1.20 -8.19 2.28
CA ALA A 256 -1.70 -9.55 2.12
C ALA A 256 -3.10 -9.72 2.74
N ARG A 257 -3.81 -10.81 2.38
CA ARG A 257 -5.12 -11.10 2.97
C ARG A 257 -5.05 -11.58 4.42
N THR A 258 -3.93 -12.20 4.82
CA THR A 258 -3.73 -12.75 6.17
C THR A 258 -2.45 -12.24 6.80
N VAL A 259 -2.41 -12.20 8.13
CA VAL A 259 -1.19 -11.84 8.87
C VAL A 259 -0.07 -12.86 8.62
N THR A 260 -0.40 -14.12 8.44
CA THR A 260 0.58 -15.17 8.12
C THR A 260 1.29 -14.88 6.81
N ASP A 261 0.54 -14.56 5.75
CA ASP A 261 1.14 -14.26 4.44
C ASP A 261 1.95 -12.95 4.48
N ALA A 262 1.48 -11.94 5.22
CA ALA A 262 2.24 -10.70 5.45
C ALA A 262 3.56 -10.97 6.21
N ALA A 263 3.56 -11.86 7.20
CA ALA A 263 4.75 -12.24 7.95
C ALA A 263 5.76 -13.01 7.09
N ILE A 264 5.30 -13.89 6.20
CA ILE A 264 6.15 -14.58 5.22
C ILE A 264 6.80 -13.56 4.28
N ALA A 265 6.00 -12.65 3.70
CA ALA A 265 6.50 -11.63 2.79
C ALA A 265 7.47 -10.66 3.49
N LEU A 266 7.18 -10.20 4.71
CA LEU A 266 8.10 -9.36 5.49
C LEU A 266 9.43 -10.08 5.77
N SER A 267 9.41 -11.39 6.03
CA SER A 267 10.62 -12.17 6.23
C SER A 267 11.52 -12.22 4.99
N VAL A 268 10.91 -12.19 3.79
CA VAL A 268 11.63 -12.12 2.51
C VAL A 268 12.17 -10.71 2.26
N MET A 269 11.38 -9.69 2.53
CA MET A 269 11.74 -8.29 2.24
C MET A 269 12.83 -7.75 3.14
N ALA A 270 12.81 -8.13 4.43
CA ALA A 270 13.70 -7.58 5.47
C ALA A 270 15.19 -7.83 5.21
N GLY A 271 16.03 -6.95 5.77
CA GLY A 271 17.48 -7.09 5.80
C GLY A 271 18.23 -5.93 5.15
N GLU A 272 19.52 -5.87 5.44
CA GLU A 272 20.42 -4.81 4.99
C GLU A 272 20.58 -4.78 3.47
N ASP A 273 20.77 -3.58 2.95
CA ASP A 273 21.01 -3.31 1.54
C ASP A 273 21.95 -2.10 1.39
N ALA A 274 23.06 -2.30 0.68
CA ALA A 274 24.04 -1.25 0.45
C ALA A 274 23.53 -0.05 -0.36
N LEU A 275 22.42 -0.22 -1.11
CA LEU A 275 21.79 0.84 -1.89
C LEU A 275 20.82 1.71 -1.05
N ASP A 276 20.46 1.27 0.16
CA ASP A 276 19.69 2.08 1.13
C ASP A 276 20.43 2.15 2.47
N PRO A 277 21.20 3.22 2.71
CA PRO A 277 21.99 3.39 3.94
C PRO A 277 21.15 3.35 5.23
N ALA A 278 19.85 3.63 5.17
CA ALA A 278 18.97 3.54 6.35
C ALA A 278 18.84 2.10 6.88
N THR A 279 19.12 1.09 6.05
CA THR A 279 19.09 -0.33 6.45
C THR A 279 20.36 -0.78 7.19
N ALA A 280 21.43 0.00 7.16
CA ALA A 280 22.70 -0.36 7.79
C ALA A 280 22.55 -0.64 9.29
N GLY A 281 23.03 -1.78 9.75
CA GLY A 281 22.93 -2.24 11.13
C GLY A 281 21.52 -2.70 11.55
N SER A 282 20.58 -2.87 10.62
CA SER A 282 19.23 -3.36 10.92
C SER A 282 19.25 -4.78 11.50
N ALA A 283 20.13 -5.64 11.00
CA ALA A 283 20.28 -7.01 11.50
C ALA A 283 20.60 -7.11 13.00
N ALA A 284 21.32 -6.12 13.54
CA ALA A 284 21.65 -6.08 14.96
C ALA A 284 20.54 -5.44 15.84
N ARG A 285 19.67 -4.62 15.24
CA ARG A 285 18.63 -3.86 15.95
C ARG A 285 17.27 -4.52 15.89
N ALA A 286 16.95 -5.17 14.79
CA ALA A 286 15.64 -5.78 14.57
C ALA A 286 15.46 -7.07 15.35
N GLN A 287 14.23 -7.37 15.70
CA GLN A 287 13.88 -8.72 16.14
C GLN A 287 14.19 -9.71 15.01
N PRO A 288 14.79 -10.89 15.32
CA PRO A 288 15.23 -11.82 14.29
C PRO A 288 14.06 -12.39 13.48
N GLY A 289 14.28 -12.59 12.17
CA GLY A 289 13.37 -13.38 11.33
C GLY A 289 13.55 -14.90 11.53
N PRO A 290 12.71 -15.74 10.94
CA PRO A 290 11.54 -15.33 10.13
C PRO A 290 10.41 -14.77 11.02
N TYR A 291 9.67 -13.78 10.51
CA TYR A 291 8.59 -13.12 11.28
C TYR A 291 7.40 -14.06 11.57
N THR A 292 7.32 -15.18 10.91
CA THR A 292 6.33 -16.24 11.21
C THR A 292 6.51 -16.88 12.59
N GLN A 293 7.68 -16.78 13.22
CA GLN A 293 7.90 -17.28 14.58
C GLN A 293 7.14 -16.51 15.67
N TYR A 294 6.66 -15.29 15.34
CA TYR A 294 5.89 -14.43 16.25
C TYR A 294 4.37 -14.65 16.16
N LEU A 295 3.89 -15.54 15.29
CA LEU A 295 2.47 -15.85 15.10
C LEU A 295 1.92 -16.66 16.28
N LYS A 296 1.52 -15.96 17.34
CA LYS A 296 0.97 -16.54 18.57
C LYS A 296 -0.45 -16.03 18.77
N SER A 297 -1.43 -16.94 18.86
CA SER A 297 -2.85 -16.59 18.99
C SER A 297 -3.20 -15.87 20.29
N ASP A 298 -2.35 -15.93 21.29
CA ASP A 298 -2.52 -15.27 22.59
C ASP A 298 -1.57 -14.08 22.82
N ALA A 299 -0.92 -13.57 21.75
CA ALA A 299 0.06 -12.48 21.85
C ALA A 299 -0.53 -11.17 22.42
N LEU A 300 -1.85 -10.94 22.32
CA LEU A 300 -2.52 -9.79 22.93
C LEU A 300 -2.78 -9.94 24.43
N ARG A 301 -2.75 -11.17 24.96
CA ARG A 301 -3.09 -11.41 26.36
C ARG A 301 -2.09 -10.70 27.29
N GLY A 302 -2.64 -9.86 28.19
CA GLY A 302 -1.86 -9.09 29.16
C GLY A 302 -1.12 -7.89 28.59
N LYS A 303 -1.28 -7.61 27.27
CA LYS A 303 -0.69 -6.44 26.64
C LYS A 303 -1.49 -5.17 26.92
N ARG A 304 -0.80 -4.04 26.89
CA ARG A 304 -1.35 -2.73 27.22
C ARG A 304 -1.14 -1.78 26.05
N PHE A 305 -2.21 -1.24 25.52
CA PHE A 305 -2.17 -0.28 24.40
C PHE A 305 -2.75 1.07 24.82
N GLY A 306 -2.06 2.14 24.45
CA GLY A 306 -2.56 3.50 24.61
C GLY A 306 -3.33 3.98 23.37
N VAL A 307 -4.27 4.88 23.58
CA VAL A 307 -4.98 5.54 22.47
C VAL A 307 -4.48 6.97 22.32
N PRO A 308 -3.88 7.35 21.15
CA PRO A 308 -3.40 8.70 20.90
C PRO A 308 -4.52 9.74 20.97
N VAL A 309 -4.41 10.70 21.88
CA VAL A 309 -5.45 11.73 22.12
C VAL A 309 -5.62 12.65 20.93
N PHE A 310 -4.50 13.06 20.29
CA PHE A 310 -4.55 14.00 19.17
C PHE A 310 -5.34 13.46 17.97
N ILE A 311 -5.33 12.14 17.73
CA ILE A 311 -6.12 11.51 16.66
C ILE A 311 -7.62 11.64 16.94
N LEU A 312 -8.04 11.42 18.20
CA LEU A 312 -9.44 11.53 18.61
C LEU A 312 -9.95 12.98 18.58
N LYS A 313 -9.03 13.95 18.70
CA LYS A 313 -9.29 15.40 18.66
C LYS A 313 -9.04 16.02 17.29
N ALA A 314 -8.64 15.22 16.30
CA ALA A 314 -8.39 15.65 14.92
C ALA A 314 -7.27 16.70 14.78
N SER A 315 -6.23 16.66 15.62
CA SER A 315 -5.10 17.58 15.47
C SER A 315 -4.29 17.22 14.23
N GLY A 316 -4.16 18.17 13.29
CA GLY A 316 -3.51 17.94 11.99
C GLY A 316 -1.98 17.93 12.08
N ILE A 317 -1.39 17.14 11.20
CA ILE A 317 0.05 17.10 10.97
C ILE A 317 0.26 17.27 9.47
N PRO A 318 0.83 18.41 9.00
CA PRO A 318 1.14 18.61 7.57
C PRO A 318 2.06 17.51 7.04
N PHE A 319 1.77 17.02 5.86
CA PHE A 319 2.38 15.81 5.30
C PHE A 319 3.93 15.84 5.25
N HIS A 320 4.53 16.89 4.70
CA HIS A 320 5.99 17.07 4.69
C HIS A 320 6.53 17.82 5.91
N GLY A 321 5.70 18.01 6.94
CA GLY A 321 6.03 18.85 8.09
C GLY A 321 6.10 20.33 7.76
N VAL A 322 6.57 21.12 8.71
CA VAL A 322 6.70 22.57 8.57
C VAL A 322 8.16 22.98 8.78
N PRO A 323 8.82 23.57 7.77
CA PRO A 323 10.19 24.03 7.89
C PRO A 323 10.44 24.96 9.08
N PHE A 324 11.63 24.90 9.63
CA PHE A 324 12.06 25.71 10.76
C PHE A 324 11.86 27.23 10.52
N ALA A 325 12.12 27.70 9.29
CA ALA A 325 12.01 29.11 8.91
C ALA A 325 10.55 29.62 8.86
N VAL A 326 9.54 28.75 8.87
CA VAL A 326 8.12 29.13 8.82
C VAL A 326 7.68 29.67 10.18
N PRO A 327 7.17 30.94 10.25
CA PRO A 327 6.68 31.52 11.50
C PRO A 327 5.56 30.69 12.14
N GLU A 328 5.45 30.76 13.48
CA GLU A 328 4.50 29.94 14.26
C GLU A 328 3.04 30.16 13.83
N GLU A 329 2.65 31.42 13.49
CA GLU A 329 1.31 31.73 13.02
C GLU A 329 0.97 31.03 11.68
N ALA A 330 1.93 30.98 10.75
CA ALA A 330 1.77 30.30 9.48
C ALA A 330 1.78 28.76 9.66
N ALA A 331 2.62 28.25 10.55
CA ALA A 331 2.63 26.85 10.92
C ALA A 331 1.27 26.39 11.50
N ALA A 332 0.69 27.17 12.41
CA ALA A 332 -0.62 26.87 12.99
C ALA A 332 -1.74 26.83 11.93
N LYS A 333 -1.67 27.68 10.89
CA LYS A 333 -2.61 27.61 9.76
C LYS A 333 -2.47 26.33 8.95
N LEU A 334 -1.23 25.87 8.71
CA LEU A 334 -0.96 24.60 8.02
C LEU A 334 -1.43 23.39 8.83
N GLU A 335 -1.18 23.40 10.14
CA GLU A 335 -1.66 22.36 11.05
C GLU A 335 -3.20 22.32 11.09
N ALA A 336 -3.86 23.48 11.14
CA ALA A 336 -5.31 23.57 11.08
C ALA A 336 -5.87 23.06 9.75
N ALA A 337 -5.22 23.37 8.62
CA ALA A 337 -5.62 22.88 7.30
C ALA A 337 -5.45 21.35 7.16
N ALA A 338 -4.46 20.78 7.84
CA ALA A 338 -4.22 19.32 7.88
C ALA A 338 -5.13 18.58 8.89
N SER A 339 -5.97 19.31 9.65
CA SER A 339 -6.85 18.71 10.67
C SER A 339 -8.09 18.10 10.02
N ILE A 340 -8.29 16.80 10.23
CA ILE A 340 -9.42 16.07 9.66
C ILE A 340 -10.21 15.43 10.79
N PRO A 341 -11.49 15.82 10.99
CA PRO A 341 -12.32 15.28 12.07
C PRO A 341 -12.55 13.79 11.96
N LEU A 342 -12.39 13.09 13.09
CA LEU A 342 -12.79 11.69 13.20
C LEU A 342 -14.33 11.59 13.14
N GLN A 343 -14.85 11.07 12.04
CA GLN A 343 -16.29 10.93 11.82
C GLN A 343 -16.93 9.95 12.82
N ALA A 344 -18.20 10.19 13.15
CA ALA A 344 -18.94 9.42 14.14
C ALA A 344 -18.97 7.91 13.82
N ALA A 345 -19.14 7.54 12.55
CA ALA A 345 -19.12 6.14 12.11
C ALA A 345 -17.77 5.45 12.39
N THR A 346 -16.66 6.14 12.10
CA THR A 346 -15.31 5.61 12.36
C THR A 346 -15.03 5.54 13.86
N ARG A 347 -15.43 6.57 14.62
CA ARG A 347 -15.33 6.53 16.09
C ARG A 347 -16.09 5.32 16.67
N ALA A 348 -17.31 5.06 16.20
CA ALA A 348 -18.11 3.92 16.65
C ALA A 348 -17.45 2.57 16.31
N ALA A 349 -16.95 2.42 15.08
CA ALA A 349 -16.22 1.23 14.66
C ALA A 349 -14.94 1.01 15.49
N PHE A 350 -14.18 2.08 15.76
CA PHE A 350 -13.00 2.02 16.63
C PHE A 350 -13.34 1.61 18.06
N MET A 351 -14.40 2.20 18.65
CA MET A 351 -14.80 1.82 20.01
C MET A 351 -15.23 0.35 20.11
N LYS A 352 -15.88 -0.18 19.07
CA LYS A 352 -16.16 -1.62 19.00
C LYS A 352 -14.86 -2.44 18.96
N ALA A 353 -13.89 -2.07 18.14
CA ALA A 353 -12.57 -2.74 18.10
C ALA A 353 -11.85 -2.67 19.46
N VAL A 354 -11.99 -1.57 20.21
CA VAL A 354 -11.45 -1.47 21.58
C VAL A 354 -12.06 -2.53 22.52
N GLU A 355 -13.38 -2.77 22.46
CA GLU A 355 -14.02 -3.82 23.26
C GLU A 355 -13.56 -5.22 22.84
N GLU A 356 -13.35 -5.44 21.55
CA GLU A 356 -12.83 -6.72 21.02
C GLU A 356 -11.37 -6.96 21.43
N LEU A 357 -10.51 -5.90 21.46
CA LEU A 357 -9.16 -5.99 22.02
C LEU A 357 -9.18 -6.39 23.49
N ARG A 358 -10.11 -5.82 24.28
CA ARG A 358 -10.29 -6.18 25.69
C ARG A 358 -10.74 -7.63 25.85
N ALA A 359 -11.66 -8.08 25.00
CA ALA A 359 -12.12 -9.48 24.98
C ALA A 359 -10.98 -10.45 24.59
N ALA A 360 -10.03 -10.03 23.74
CA ALA A 360 -8.82 -10.79 23.40
C ALA A 360 -7.75 -10.78 24.53
N GLY A 361 -8.03 -10.12 25.66
CA GLY A 361 -7.17 -10.11 26.85
C GLY A 361 -6.19 -8.94 26.92
N ALA A 362 -6.31 -7.95 26.05
CA ALA A 362 -5.53 -6.72 26.12
C ALA A 362 -6.16 -5.68 27.05
N THR A 363 -5.34 -4.75 27.54
CA THR A 363 -5.80 -3.54 28.24
C THR A 363 -5.68 -2.36 27.28
N VAL A 364 -6.78 -1.64 27.05
CA VAL A 364 -6.75 -0.39 26.26
C VAL A 364 -6.92 0.80 27.21
N VAL A 365 -5.92 1.67 27.21
CA VAL A 365 -5.78 2.83 28.10
C VAL A 365 -6.14 4.11 27.37
N PHE A 366 -7.11 4.84 27.92
CA PHE A 366 -7.43 6.21 27.54
C PHE A 366 -6.92 7.13 28.64
N ASP A 367 -5.97 7.99 28.30
CA ASP A 367 -5.37 8.96 29.21
C ASP A 367 -4.96 10.20 28.41
N ASP A 368 -5.31 11.38 28.88
CA ASP A 368 -5.07 12.64 28.17
C ASP A 368 -3.58 12.95 27.95
N SER A 369 -2.68 12.26 28.67
CA SER A 369 -1.23 12.37 28.47
C SER A 369 -0.65 11.47 27.38
N ILE A 370 -1.48 10.59 26.77
CA ILE A 370 -1.05 9.68 25.70
C ILE A 370 -1.09 10.43 24.37
N LEU A 371 0.08 10.79 23.86
CA LEU A 371 0.24 11.55 22.62
C LEU A 371 -0.82 12.66 22.49
N PRO A 372 -0.73 13.70 23.34
CA PRO A 372 -1.68 14.82 23.35
C PRO A 372 -1.53 15.69 22.09
N GLU A 373 -2.34 16.74 21.94
CA GLU A 373 -2.26 17.68 20.81
C GLU A 373 -0.87 18.33 20.66
N SER A 374 -0.14 18.49 21.78
CA SER A 374 1.26 18.96 21.74
C SER A 374 2.21 17.98 21.03
N PHE A 375 1.91 16.69 21.00
CA PHE A 375 2.67 15.72 20.20
C PHE A 375 2.52 16.01 18.70
N ALA A 376 1.29 16.28 18.23
CA ALA A 376 1.07 16.63 16.83
C ALA A 376 1.89 17.87 16.42
N LYS A 377 1.97 18.89 17.28
CA LYS A 377 2.82 20.07 17.05
C LYS A 377 4.31 19.76 17.00
N ILE A 378 4.79 18.82 17.83
CA ILE A 378 6.19 18.38 17.78
C ILE A 378 6.46 17.62 16.47
N ALA A 379 5.57 16.71 16.10
CA ALA A 379 5.69 15.93 14.89
C ALA A 379 5.60 16.78 13.63
N SER A 380 4.71 17.80 13.60
CA SER A 380 4.56 18.73 12.46
C SER A 380 5.84 19.50 12.13
N ARG A 381 6.80 19.58 13.05
CA ARG A 381 8.10 20.22 12.82
C ARG A 381 9.15 19.30 12.18
N VAL A 382 8.84 18.03 11.91
CA VAL A 382 9.71 17.14 11.15
C VAL A 382 9.54 17.48 9.67
N SER A 383 10.35 18.40 9.15
CA SER A 383 10.19 18.89 7.80
C SER A 383 11.15 18.25 6.82
N THR A 384 10.59 17.77 5.71
CA THR A 384 11.30 17.13 4.60
C THR A 384 11.20 17.91 3.29
N TYR A 385 10.37 18.96 3.23
CA TYR A 385 10.18 19.79 2.04
C TYR A 385 11.47 20.21 1.31
N PRO A 386 12.56 20.60 2.00
CA PRO A 386 13.77 21.04 1.33
C PRO A 386 14.52 19.93 0.61
N TYR A 387 14.17 18.64 0.84
CA TYR A 387 14.99 17.47 0.45
C TYR A 387 14.30 16.52 -0.53
N VAL A 388 13.09 16.85 -0.98
CA VAL A 388 12.26 15.96 -1.81
C VAL A 388 12.93 15.62 -3.14
N ARG A 389 13.50 16.63 -3.81
CA ARG A 389 14.15 16.45 -5.12
C ARG A 389 15.38 15.55 -5.08
N GLU A 390 16.15 15.61 -4.00
CA GLU A 390 17.31 14.73 -3.79
C GLU A 390 16.97 13.26 -3.98
N GLY A 391 15.83 12.81 -3.40
CA GLY A 391 15.38 11.42 -3.56
C GLY A 391 15.08 11.04 -5.00
N THR A 392 14.46 11.93 -5.77
CA THR A 392 14.19 11.71 -7.19
C THR A 392 15.50 11.60 -7.99
N ASP A 393 16.47 12.48 -7.72
CA ASP A 393 17.77 12.44 -8.40
C ASP A 393 18.55 11.17 -8.04
N GLN A 394 18.55 10.75 -6.78
CA GLN A 394 19.15 9.48 -6.34
C GLN A 394 18.50 8.26 -7.02
N PHE A 395 17.17 8.26 -7.14
CA PHE A 395 16.43 7.20 -7.83
C PHE A 395 16.80 7.15 -9.32
N LEU A 396 16.72 8.27 -10.02
CA LEU A 396 17.07 8.35 -11.46
C LEU A 396 18.51 7.96 -11.74
N LYS A 397 19.45 8.35 -10.87
CA LYS A 397 20.87 7.98 -10.98
C LYS A 397 21.10 6.47 -10.91
N ASN A 398 20.34 5.75 -10.07
CA ASN A 398 20.58 4.35 -9.77
C ASN A 398 19.64 3.38 -10.50
N PHE A 399 18.43 3.83 -10.85
CA PHE A 399 17.36 3.02 -11.43
C PHE A 399 16.65 3.68 -12.62
N GLY A 400 17.06 4.88 -13.01
CA GLY A 400 16.58 5.53 -14.22
C GLY A 400 17.30 5.05 -15.48
N PRO A 401 16.81 5.47 -16.66
CA PRO A 401 17.49 5.23 -17.93
C PRO A 401 18.90 5.84 -17.94
N LEU A 402 19.83 5.18 -18.61
CA LEU A 402 21.25 5.59 -18.62
C LEU A 402 21.51 7.03 -19.11
N GLN A 403 20.61 7.60 -19.91
CA GLN A 403 20.72 8.95 -20.46
C GLN A 403 20.14 10.04 -19.56
N TYR A 404 19.37 9.70 -18.51
CA TYR A 404 18.68 10.65 -17.64
C TYR A 404 18.93 10.35 -16.16
N HIS A 405 19.99 10.95 -15.60
CA HIS A 405 20.44 10.66 -14.22
C HIS A 405 19.88 11.62 -13.17
N THR A 406 19.17 12.68 -13.58
CA THR A 406 18.57 13.66 -12.67
C THR A 406 17.20 14.09 -13.19
N ALA A 407 16.37 14.60 -12.27
CA ALA A 407 15.08 15.18 -12.61
C ALA A 407 15.22 16.30 -13.67
N ALA A 408 16.20 17.19 -13.52
CA ALA A 408 16.46 18.27 -14.48
C ALA A 408 16.80 17.75 -15.90
N MET A 409 17.61 16.69 -16.00
CA MET A 409 17.91 16.07 -17.31
C MET A 409 16.66 15.47 -17.94
N TYR A 410 15.85 14.80 -17.14
CA TYR A 410 14.60 14.17 -17.61
C TYR A 410 13.58 15.22 -18.05
N GLU A 411 13.34 16.25 -17.24
CA GLU A 411 12.44 17.38 -17.54
C GLU A 411 12.86 18.11 -18.82
N LYS A 412 14.17 18.34 -19.00
CA LYS A 412 14.71 18.95 -20.22
C LYS A 412 14.46 18.07 -21.46
N ALA A 413 14.58 16.76 -21.33
CA ALA A 413 14.33 15.83 -22.42
C ALA A 413 12.85 15.76 -22.80
N LEU A 414 11.97 15.74 -21.81
CA LEU A 414 10.52 15.77 -22.01
C LEU A 414 9.99 17.14 -22.50
N GLY A 415 10.73 18.23 -22.28
CA GLY A 415 10.25 19.60 -22.50
C GLY A 415 9.12 20.01 -21.55
N SER A 416 8.95 19.32 -20.42
CA SER A 416 7.90 19.52 -19.44
C SER A 416 8.41 19.19 -18.03
N PRO A 417 8.03 19.99 -16.99
CA PRO A 417 8.35 19.66 -15.61
C PRO A 417 7.63 18.38 -15.18
N MET A 418 8.23 17.63 -14.28
CA MET A 418 7.59 16.50 -13.64
C MET A 418 6.60 16.96 -12.57
N GLY A 419 6.37 17.00 -11.56
CA GLY A 419 5.38 17.57 -10.63
C GLY A 419 6.02 18.56 -9.68
N GLU A 420 5.59 19.81 -9.72
CA GLU A 420 6.17 20.89 -8.90
C GLU A 420 6.15 20.59 -7.40
N ALA A 421 5.06 20.04 -6.91
CA ALA A 421 4.87 19.77 -5.48
C ALA A 421 5.69 18.57 -4.96
N ILE A 422 6.27 17.77 -5.86
CA ILE A 422 6.88 16.47 -5.53
C ILE A 422 8.36 16.47 -5.81
N VAL A 423 8.77 16.96 -6.96
CA VAL A 423 10.18 16.94 -7.40
C VAL A 423 10.84 18.30 -7.43
N GLY A 424 10.08 19.36 -7.16
CA GLY A 424 10.52 20.75 -7.28
C GLY A 424 10.79 21.17 -8.72
N GLN A 425 10.77 22.47 -9.00
CA GLN A 425 11.07 23.04 -10.33
C GLN A 425 12.33 23.90 -10.30
N GLU A 426 12.86 24.22 -11.46
CA GLU A 426 13.88 25.24 -11.64
C GLU A 426 13.25 26.66 -11.78
N PRO A 427 13.61 27.67 -10.97
CA PRO A 427 14.49 27.55 -9.81
C PRO A 427 13.89 26.66 -8.74
N ILE A 428 14.72 25.78 -8.16
CA ILE A 428 14.29 24.68 -7.30
C ILE A 428 13.77 25.22 -5.95
N TYR A 429 12.48 25.51 -5.86
CA TYR A 429 11.87 25.96 -4.60
C TYR A 429 10.37 25.57 -4.52
N THR A 430 9.88 25.46 -3.29
CA THR A 430 8.47 25.33 -2.97
C THR A 430 8.04 26.51 -2.09
N ARG A 431 6.84 27.06 -2.30
CA ARG A 431 6.27 28.09 -1.43
C ARG A 431 5.38 27.47 -0.37
N ILE A 432 5.65 27.86 0.89
CA ILE A 432 4.81 27.52 2.03
C ILE A 432 4.30 28.85 2.62
N GLY A 433 3.11 29.25 2.21
CA GLY A 433 2.65 30.62 2.43
C GLY A 433 3.58 31.63 1.74
N ASP A 434 4.15 32.57 2.50
CA ASP A 434 5.12 33.56 2.01
C ASP A 434 6.58 33.08 2.07
N VAL A 435 6.83 31.90 2.63
CA VAL A 435 8.19 31.36 2.78
C VAL A 435 8.57 30.56 1.53
N VAL A 436 9.71 30.90 0.97
CA VAL A 436 10.35 30.14 -0.13
C VAL A 436 11.26 29.10 0.49
N VAL A 437 11.03 27.83 0.15
CA VAL A 437 11.84 26.69 0.58
C VAL A 437 12.62 26.17 -0.61
N THR A 438 13.92 26.40 -0.61
CA THR A 438 14.81 25.93 -1.68
C THR A 438 15.10 24.44 -1.52
N GLN A 439 15.12 23.71 -2.62
CA GLN A 439 15.53 22.29 -2.65
C GLN A 439 17.04 22.18 -2.51
N VAL A 440 17.51 21.36 -1.58
CA VAL A 440 18.91 21.13 -1.24
C VAL A 440 19.11 19.68 -0.80
N ASP A 441 20.33 19.21 -0.79
CA ASP A 441 20.65 17.86 -0.27
C ASP A 441 20.70 17.88 1.26
N VAL A 442 20.14 16.87 1.89
CA VAL A 442 20.01 16.79 3.36
C VAL A 442 21.37 16.77 4.08
N GLU A 443 22.37 16.11 3.49
CA GLU A 443 23.70 16.00 4.09
C GLU A 443 24.51 17.29 4.01
N THR A 444 24.30 18.09 2.97
CA THR A 444 25.04 19.34 2.74
C THR A 444 24.34 20.56 3.29
N SER A 445 23.05 20.45 3.60
CA SER A 445 22.26 21.57 4.13
C SER A 445 22.64 21.93 5.57
N SER A 446 22.99 23.19 5.81
CA SER A 446 23.22 23.71 7.16
C SER A 446 21.97 23.69 8.04
N GLU A 447 20.79 23.62 7.44
CA GLU A 447 19.49 23.66 8.12
C GLU A 447 18.89 22.26 8.40
N SER A 448 19.49 21.20 7.85
CA SER A 448 18.94 19.83 7.98
C SER A 448 18.79 19.38 9.44
N LYS A 449 19.70 19.84 10.30
CA LYS A 449 19.61 19.59 11.74
C LYS A 449 18.35 20.22 12.35
N ALA A 450 18.00 21.45 11.97
CA ALA A 450 16.86 22.19 12.48
C ALA A 450 15.54 21.74 11.84
N ASN A 451 15.55 21.40 10.56
CA ASN A 451 14.36 20.98 9.82
C ASN A 451 13.98 19.51 10.05
N TYR A 452 14.96 18.60 10.10
CA TYR A 452 14.69 17.17 10.07
C TYR A 452 15.24 16.42 11.30
N PHE A 453 16.56 16.42 11.52
CA PHE A 453 17.18 15.50 12.49
C PHE A 453 16.77 15.77 13.95
N ASP A 454 16.82 17.02 14.41
CA ASP A 454 16.47 17.36 15.79
C ASP A 454 14.96 17.27 16.04
N PRO A 455 14.07 17.77 15.15
CA PRO A 455 12.63 17.56 15.28
C PRO A 455 12.24 16.08 15.31
N ARG A 456 12.80 15.26 14.42
CA ARG A 456 12.53 13.81 14.38
C ARG A 456 12.94 13.12 15.69
N ARG A 457 14.12 13.47 16.22
CA ARG A 457 14.58 12.93 17.52
C ARG A 457 13.63 13.35 18.65
N ARG A 458 13.18 14.62 18.69
CA ARG A 458 12.21 15.09 19.69
C ARG A 458 10.87 14.40 19.56
N ALA A 459 10.35 14.26 18.35
CA ALA A 459 9.09 13.57 18.10
C ALA A 459 9.16 12.09 18.51
N LEU A 460 10.25 11.40 18.17
CA LEU A 460 10.47 10.02 18.61
C LEU A 460 10.55 9.91 20.13
N ALA A 461 11.25 10.81 20.81
CA ALA A 461 11.32 10.82 22.28
C ALA A 461 9.92 11.04 22.90
N ALA A 462 9.12 11.98 22.36
CA ALA A 462 7.75 12.22 22.78
C ALA A 462 6.81 11.03 22.52
N TYR A 463 7.06 10.24 21.45
CA TYR A 463 6.37 8.99 21.20
C TYR A 463 6.70 7.90 22.21
N LEU A 464 7.97 7.78 22.59
CA LEU A 464 8.45 6.73 23.48
C LEU A 464 8.12 6.99 24.97
N GLU A 465 8.04 8.24 25.39
CA GLU A 465 7.80 8.62 26.80
C GLU A 465 6.53 7.98 27.39
N PRO A 466 5.32 8.09 26.79
CA PRO A 466 4.13 7.45 27.35
C PRO A 466 4.21 5.92 27.35
N LEU A 467 4.91 5.32 26.37
CA LEU A 467 5.12 3.87 26.33
C LEU A 467 5.90 3.40 27.57
N GLU A 468 6.88 4.17 28.00
CA GLU A 468 7.67 3.85 29.20
C GLU A 468 6.91 4.16 30.49
N ARG A 469 6.43 5.38 30.64
CA ARG A 469 5.77 5.87 31.85
C ARG A 469 4.52 5.06 32.21
N LEU A 470 3.69 4.71 31.22
CA LEU A 470 2.44 3.96 31.41
C LEU A 470 2.60 2.45 31.17
N ARG A 471 3.82 2.00 30.88
CA ARG A 471 4.15 0.60 30.55
C ARG A 471 3.25 0.06 29.45
N LEU A 472 3.19 0.80 28.34
CA LEU A 472 2.42 0.39 27.16
C LEU A 472 3.30 -0.45 26.22
N ASP A 473 2.70 -1.46 25.60
CA ASP A 473 3.33 -2.27 24.55
C ASP A 473 3.27 -1.60 23.17
N GLY A 474 2.31 -0.69 22.97
CA GLY A 474 2.11 0.07 21.73
C GLY A 474 0.92 1.01 21.82
N TYR A 475 0.50 1.50 20.66
CA TYR A 475 -0.72 2.31 20.51
C TYR A 475 -1.69 1.65 19.56
N VAL A 476 -3.00 1.90 19.76
CA VAL A 476 -4.08 1.48 18.89
C VAL A 476 -4.96 2.68 18.54
N TYR A 477 -5.34 2.78 17.27
CA TYR A 477 -6.12 3.91 16.76
C TYR A 477 -6.78 3.56 15.42
N PRO A 478 -7.79 4.34 14.97
CA PRO A 478 -8.36 4.15 13.64
C PRO A 478 -7.31 4.51 12.57
N ALA A 479 -7.14 3.65 11.58
CA ALA A 479 -6.20 3.89 10.47
C ALA A 479 -6.69 4.98 9.51
N ILE A 480 -7.98 5.29 9.52
CA ILE A 480 -8.65 6.30 8.67
C ILE A 480 -9.60 7.14 9.51
N GLN A 481 -9.89 8.36 9.06
CA GLN A 481 -10.75 9.29 9.80
C GLN A 481 -12.23 9.20 9.42
N MET A 482 -12.54 8.61 8.26
CA MET A 482 -13.89 8.49 7.71
C MET A 482 -14.02 7.22 6.87
N PRO A 483 -15.23 6.72 6.61
CA PRO A 483 -15.45 5.65 5.63
C PRO A 483 -14.91 6.01 4.25
N PRO A 484 -14.58 5.01 3.40
CA PRO A 484 -14.24 5.25 2.00
C PRO A 484 -15.25 6.17 1.30
N VAL A 485 -14.77 7.13 0.50
CA VAL A 485 -15.62 8.10 -0.19
C VAL A 485 -16.08 7.55 -1.54
N ASP A 486 -17.32 7.91 -1.95
CA ASP A 486 -17.85 7.61 -3.27
C ASP A 486 -17.26 8.59 -4.30
N GLU A 487 -16.34 8.10 -5.13
CA GLU A 487 -15.64 8.89 -6.15
C GLU A 487 -16.48 9.11 -7.43
N THR A 488 -17.66 8.53 -7.54
CA THR A 488 -18.58 8.72 -8.66
C THR A 488 -19.53 9.89 -8.43
N MET A 489 -19.65 10.37 -7.19
CA MET A 489 -20.44 11.55 -6.85
C MET A 489 -19.69 12.85 -7.21
N ALA A 490 -20.45 13.93 -7.39
CA ALA A 490 -19.88 15.25 -7.61
C ALA A 490 -18.99 15.66 -6.43
N GLN A 491 -17.76 16.04 -6.74
CA GLN A 491 -16.78 16.49 -5.75
C GLN A 491 -16.95 18.01 -5.53
N ASP A 492 -17.35 18.41 -4.35
CA ASP A 492 -17.66 19.82 -4.02
C ASP A 492 -16.52 20.54 -3.29
N GLY A 493 -15.32 19.95 -3.24
CA GLY A 493 -14.15 20.50 -2.56
C GLY A 493 -14.13 20.28 -1.04
N ARG A 494 -15.16 19.69 -0.44
CA ARG A 494 -15.25 19.44 1.00
C ARG A 494 -14.89 18.02 1.40
N VAL A 495 -15.05 17.05 0.51
CA VAL A 495 -14.75 15.62 0.72
C VAL A 495 -14.22 15.05 -0.59
N THR A 496 -13.12 15.58 -1.10
CA THR A 496 -12.68 15.29 -2.47
C THR A 496 -11.60 14.22 -2.57
N GLU A 497 -10.92 13.93 -1.47
CA GLU A 497 -9.69 13.16 -1.53
C GLU A 497 -9.68 12.06 -0.47
N GLY A 498 -10.05 10.84 -0.86
CA GLY A 498 -9.89 9.62 -0.09
C GLY A 498 -10.47 9.62 1.33
N PRO A 499 -10.27 8.55 2.08
CA PRO A 499 -10.80 8.40 3.45
C PRO A 499 -9.94 9.10 4.51
N HIS A 500 -8.93 9.84 4.14
CA HIS A 500 -7.98 10.56 4.98
C HIS A 500 -7.49 9.80 6.23
N SER A 501 -6.29 10.09 6.66
CA SER A 501 -5.73 9.52 7.89
C SER A 501 -4.93 10.59 8.66
N ALA A 502 -4.85 10.44 9.99
CA ALA A 502 -4.05 11.29 10.85
C ALA A 502 -2.78 10.54 11.32
N THR A 503 -2.18 9.72 10.45
CA THR A 503 -1.12 8.78 10.85
C THR A 503 0.24 9.03 10.21
N SER A 504 0.44 10.15 9.49
CA SER A 504 1.72 10.53 8.86
C SER A 504 2.90 10.64 9.83
N TRP A 505 2.65 10.89 11.10
CA TRP A 505 3.67 10.91 12.14
C TRP A 505 4.44 9.58 12.25
N VAL A 506 3.82 8.45 11.88
CA VAL A 506 4.48 7.12 11.85
C VAL A 506 5.68 7.15 10.89
N ASN A 507 5.50 7.75 9.70
CA ASN A 507 6.56 7.95 8.71
C ASN A 507 7.63 8.93 9.20
N MET A 508 7.21 10.06 9.79
CA MET A 508 8.11 11.10 10.28
C MET A 508 9.11 10.59 11.32
N ILE A 509 8.69 9.70 12.19
CA ILE A 509 9.58 9.12 13.21
C ILE A 509 10.09 7.70 12.86
N GLY A 510 9.51 7.05 11.84
CA GLY A 510 9.97 5.77 11.33
C GLY A 510 9.69 4.57 12.25
N VAL A 511 8.60 4.61 13.03
CA VAL A 511 8.17 3.50 13.91
C VAL A 511 7.33 2.49 13.15
N PRO A 512 7.32 1.21 13.54
CA PRO A 512 6.53 0.21 12.85
C PRO A 512 5.04 0.34 13.17
N ALA A 513 4.21 0.06 12.16
CA ALA A 513 2.76 -0.02 12.30
C ALA A 513 2.18 -1.14 11.43
N VAL A 514 1.04 -1.68 11.84
CA VAL A 514 0.28 -2.66 11.07
C VAL A 514 -1.18 -2.29 11.07
N VAL A 515 -1.82 -2.37 9.91
CA VAL A 515 -3.27 -2.30 9.81
C VAL A 515 -3.82 -3.72 9.71
N VAL A 516 -4.80 -3.97 10.55
CA VAL A 516 -5.58 -5.21 10.57
C VAL A 516 -7.05 -4.91 10.28
N VAL A 517 -7.80 -5.93 9.85
CA VAL A 517 -9.24 -5.78 9.61
C VAL A 517 -9.94 -5.52 10.93
N GLY A 518 -10.37 -4.28 11.15
CA GLY A 518 -11.05 -3.84 12.39
C GLY A 518 -12.56 -4.08 12.37
N GLY A 519 -13.11 -4.51 11.24
CA GLY A 519 -14.53 -4.75 11.01
C GLY A 519 -15.05 -4.08 9.75
N PHE A 520 -16.36 -3.82 9.72
CA PHE A 520 -17.04 -3.19 8.58
C PHE A 520 -17.99 -2.11 9.07
N TYR A 521 -18.11 -1.04 8.29
CA TYR A 521 -19.16 -0.05 8.46
C TYR A 521 -20.55 -0.64 8.14
N PRO A 522 -21.65 -0.05 8.62
CA PRO A 522 -23.00 -0.55 8.30
C PRO A 522 -23.30 -0.69 6.81
N GLY A 523 -22.63 0.09 5.95
CA GLY A 523 -22.75 0.01 4.50
C GLY A 523 -21.96 -1.13 3.84
N GLY A 524 -21.25 -1.96 4.61
CA GLY A 524 -20.45 -3.07 4.10
C GLY A 524 -19.04 -2.71 3.63
N LEU A 525 -18.63 -1.45 3.77
CA LEU A 525 -17.26 -1.03 3.49
C LEU A 525 -16.34 -1.35 4.68
N PRO A 526 -15.08 -1.74 4.44
CA PRO A 526 -14.16 -2.10 5.51
C PRO A 526 -13.73 -0.93 6.39
N PHE A 527 -13.44 -1.26 7.65
CA PHE A 527 -12.76 -0.44 8.64
C PHE A 527 -11.46 -1.12 9.09
N GLY A 528 -10.36 -0.37 9.15
CA GLY A 528 -9.06 -0.86 9.62
C GLY A 528 -8.70 -0.31 11.00
N LEU A 529 -8.21 -1.20 11.87
CA LEU A 529 -7.55 -0.86 13.13
C LEU A 529 -6.04 -0.81 12.88
N GLU A 530 -5.39 0.28 13.28
CA GLU A 530 -3.93 0.41 13.22
C GLU A 530 -3.32 0.19 14.61
N ILE A 531 -2.25 -0.61 14.63
CA ILE A 531 -1.44 -0.88 15.83
C ILE A 531 -0.03 -0.40 15.52
N SER A 532 0.58 0.40 16.39
CA SER A 532 1.99 0.77 16.29
C SER A 532 2.78 0.34 17.53
N ALA A 533 4.08 0.12 17.37
CA ALA A 533 4.93 -0.38 18.41
C ALA A 533 6.26 0.40 18.48
N ARG A 534 7.13 0.06 19.43
CA ARG A 534 8.49 0.61 19.50
C ARG A 534 9.27 0.27 18.23
N PRO A 535 10.22 1.13 17.80
CA PRO A 535 11.13 0.80 16.70
C PRO A 535 11.80 -0.58 16.92
N TRP A 536 11.92 -1.34 15.84
CA TRP A 536 12.56 -2.65 15.80
C TRP A 536 11.80 -3.77 16.56
N LYS A 537 10.54 -3.52 16.93
CA LYS A 537 9.62 -4.49 17.51
C LYS A 537 8.59 -5.02 16.51
N ASP A 538 9.02 -5.13 15.26
CA ASP A 538 8.20 -5.59 14.15
C ASP A 538 7.65 -7.02 14.37
N GLY A 539 8.44 -7.90 15.01
CA GLY A 539 8.00 -9.25 15.35
C GLY A 539 6.85 -9.25 16.37
N ASP A 540 6.98 -8.45 17.45
CA ASP A 540 5.91 -8.32 18.45
C ASP A 540 4.64 -7.75 17.78
N LEU A 541 4.79 -6.76 16.89
CA LEU A 541 3.70 -6.15 16.16
C LEU A 541 2.95 -7.16 15.26
N ILE A 542 3.67 -8.01 14.55
CA ILE A 542 3.10 -9.14 13.79
C ILE A 542 2.36 -10.11 14.71
N GLY A 543 2.91 -10.39 15.90
CA GLY A 543 2.26 -11.21 16.92
C GLY A 543 0.92 -10.61 17.38
N TYR A 544 0.86 -9.30 17.64
CA TYR A 544 -0.39 -8.61 18.03
C TYR A 544 -1.43 -8.67 16.90
N ALA A 545 -1.00 -8.41 15.67
CA ALA A 545 -1.86 -8.48 14.50
C ALA A 545 -2.43 -9.90 14.30
N TYR A 546 -1.61 -10.93 14.46
CA TYR A 546 -2.05 -12.32 14.33
C TYR A 546 -3.04 -12.70 15.45
N SER A 547 -2.73 -12.35 16.69
CA SER A 547 -3.64 -12.60 17.82
C SER A 547 -5.00 -11.92 17.63
N TRP A 548 -5.03 -10.69 17.08
CA TRP A 548 -6.25 -10.00 16.69
C TRP A 548 -7.02 -10.76 15.60
N GLU A 549 -6.33 -11.14 14.52
CA GLU A 549 -6.93 -11.89 13.41
C GLU A 549 -7.59 -13.18 13.89
N GLN A 550 -6.90 -13.94 14.76
CA GLN A 550 -7.40 -15.20 15.32
C GLN A 550 -8.57 -15.00 16.31
N ALA A 551 -8.62 -13.87 16.98
CA ALA A 551 -9.70 -13.57 17.93
C ALA A 551 -11.00 -13.09 17.25
N THR A 552 -10.87 -12.44 16.08
CA THR A 552 -12.00 -11.70 15.48
C THR A 552 -12.51 -12.30 14.17
N HIS A 553 -11.62 -12.82 13.34
CA HIS A 553 -11.94 -13.34 12.00
C HIS A 553 -12.81 -12.38 11.17
N HIS A 554 -12.55 -11.07 11.26
CA HIS A 554 -13.40 -10.05 10.64
C HIS A 554 -13.38 -10.07 9.12
N ARG A 555 -12.26 -10.55 8.50
CA ARG A 555 -12.19 -10.56 7.04
C ARG A 555 -13.22 -11.50 6.44
N HIS A 556 -13.91 -11.03 5.44
CA HIS A 556 -14.68 -11.84 4.50
C HIS A 556 -14.42 -11.34 3.07
N PRO A 557 -14.61 -12.19 2.04
CA PRO A 557 -14.44 -11.80 0.65
C PRO A 557 -15.32 -10.61 0.26
N PRO A 558 -14.93 -9.84 -0.79
CA PRO A 558 -15.78 -8.79 -1.32
C PRO A 558 -17.15 -9.31 -1.73
N VAL A 559 -18.19 -8.53 -1.48
CA VAL A 559 -19.59 -8.89 -1.77
C VAL A 559 -19.80 -9.29 -3.24
N LEU A 560 -19.09 -8.64 -4.17
CA LEU A 560 -19.21 -8.95 -5.59
C LEU A 560 -18.74 -10.37 -5.92
N VAL A 561 -17.64 -10.83 -5.33
CA VAL A 561 -17.13 -12.20 -5.47
C VAL A 561 -18.03 -13.17 -4.72
N GLU A 562 -18.37 -12.86 -3.47
CA GLU A 562 -19.21 -13.68 -2.59
C GLU A 562 -20.62 -13.92 -3.15
N ARG A 563 -21.23 -12.89 -3.77
CA ARG A 563 -22.52 -13.01 -4.46
C ARG A 563 -22.42 -13.62 -5.86
N GLY A 564 -21.24 -13.97 -6.32
CA GLY A 564 -21.04 -14.46 -7.67
C GLY A 564 -21.25 -13.42 -8.77
N LEU A 565 -21.36 -12.14 -8.43
CA LEU A 565 -21.62 -11.08 -9.41
C LEU A 565 -20.45 -10.90 -10.38
N LEU A 566 -19.22 -11.18 -9.97
CA LEU A 566 -18.04 -11.17 -10.82
C LEU A 566 -17.76 -12.52 -11.49
N THR A 567 -18.30 -13.62 -10.95
CA THR A 567 -18.08 -14.95 -11.55
C THR A 567 -18.83 -15.13 -12.86
N ASN A 568 -19.89 -14.38 -13.08
CA ASN A 568 -20.78 -14.48 -14.24
C ASN A 568 -20.64 -13.29 -15.22
N THR A 569 -19.76 -12.34 -14.95
CA THR A 569 -19.51 -11.20 -15.83
C THR A 569 -18.37 -11.55 -16.77
N PRO A 570 -18.60 -11.58 -18.09
CA PRO A 570 -17.53 -11.80 -19.07
C PRO A 570 -16.59 -10.60 -19.13
#